data_ccdf81000c6eb9de0c989fa85a30c8af
#
_entry.id   ccdf81000c6eb9de0c989fa85a30c8af
#
_cell.length_a   1.000
_cell.length_b   1.000
_cell.length_c   1.000
_cell.angle_alpha   90.00
_cell.angle_beta   90.00
_cell.angle_gamma   90.00
#
_symmetry.space_group_name_H-M   'P 1'
#
loop_
_entity.id
_entity.type
_entity.pdbx_description
1 polymer ?
#
loop_
_entity_poly.entity_id
_entity_poly.type
_entity_poly.pdbx_seq_one_letter_code
_entity_poly.pdbx_strand_id
1 'polypeptide(L)'
;MKGIVWFRSDLRIDDNPALNAALSNCDEVLAIYIFSQSQWEIHNESNIKQEFLFNNLTSLEESLLKLNIPLIAMNTDSYKTLPKDLLNFVIEQKIENIFWNNEFGVNESERDVAVEKNLNENNVQISRFDDQVIYQPGFLKTGQGNPFSVFTPFKRRWIENFEMDFLDIDKPKHAKESNLVQSDLSILKFTKTHDAKIDLWPAGEVAAQDRLANFLSSKVKSYSEKRN
;
A
#
# COMPACT_ATOMS: atom_id res chain seq x y z
N MET A 1 -22.11 4.54 -5.59
CA MET A 1 -21.11 3.48 -5.90
C MET A 1 -20.35 3.14 -4.64
N LYS A 2 -20.16 1.83 -4.36
CA LYS A 2 -19.35 1.34 -3.25
C LYS A 2 -17.98 0.93 -3.73
N GLY A 3 -16.94 1.39 -3.05
CA GLY A 3 -15.54 1.09 -3.38
C GLY A 3 -14.77 0.47 -2.23
N ILE A 4 -13.76 -0.31 -2.59
CA ILE A 4 -12.75 -0.82 -1.65
C ILE A 4 -11.40 -0.23 -2.00
N VAL A 5 -10.64 0.20 -0.97
CA VAL A 5 -9.19 0.44 -1.07
C VAL A 5 -8.45 -0.74 -0.46
N TRP A 6 -7.70 -1.45 -1.28
CA TRP A 6 -6.88 -2.57 -0.82
C TRP A 6 -5.47 -2.09 -0.48
N PHE A 7 -5.26 -1.86 0.82
CA PHE A 7 -3.94 -1.50 1.37
C PHE A 7 -3.01 -2.71 1.41
N ARG A 8 -1.71 -2.46 1.16
CA ARG A 8 -0.66 -3.48 1.17
C ARG A 8 0.58 -2.99 1.90
N SER A 9 1.66 -2.63 1.20
CA SER A 9 2.85 -2.01 1.81
C SER A 9 2.73 -0.49 2.00
N ASP A 10 1.68 0.11 1.48
CA ASP A 10 1.38 1.55 1.40
C ASP A 10 0.49 2.04 2.56
N LEU A 11 0.78 1.63 3.80
CA LEU A 11 -0.04 1.86 5.00
C LEU A 11 -0.05 3.33 5.45
N ARG A 12 -0.58 4.23 4.61
CA ARG A 12 -0.70 5.66 4.86
C ARG A 12 -1.95 6.26 4.22
N ILE A 13 -2.39 7.41 4.72
CA ILE A 13 -3.54 8.15 4.16
C ILE A 13 -3.11 9.34 3.30
N ASP A 14 -2.04 10.04 3.67
CA ASP A 14 -1.52 11.16 2.88
C ASP A 14 -0.79 10.64 1.64
N ASP A 15 -0.94 11.37 0.52
CA ASP A 15 -0.27 11.03 -0.75
C ASP A 15 -0.51 9.57 -1.19
N ASN A 16 -1.76 9.10 -1.07
CA ASN A 16 -2.15 7.74 -1.48
C ASN A 16 -3.10 7.81 -2.68
N PRO A 17 -2.61 7.57 -3.90
CA PRO A 17 -3.41 7.72 -5.12
C PRO A 17 -4.66 6.82 -5.15
N ALA A 18 -4.55 5.57 -4.68
CA ALA A 18 -5.68 4.64 -4.63
C ALA A 18 -6.78 5.14 -3.69
N LEU A 19 -6.41 5.61 -2.50
CA LEU A 19 -7.34 6.17 -1.52
C LEU A 19 -8.01 7.43 -2.07
N ASN A 20 -7.24 8.37 -2.64
CA ASN A 20 -7.77 9.61 -3.18
C ASN A 20 -8.73 9.37 -4.36
N ALA A 21 -8.42 8.40 -5.22
CA ALA A 21 -9.29 8.01 -6.31
C ALA A 21 -10.59 7.37 -5.80
N ALA A 22 -10.53 6.49 -4.79
CA ALA A 22 -11.71 5.90 -4.18
C ALA A 22 -12.63 6.97 -3.59
N LEU A 23 -12.09 7.91 -2.82
CA LEU A 23 -12.83 9.01 -2.20
C LEU A 23 -13.44 9.99 -3.22
N SER A 24 -12.83 10.10 -4.39
CA SER A 24 -13.34 10.97 -5.47
C SER A 24 -14.46 10.31 -6.28
N ASN A 25 -14.43 8.99 -6.43
CA ASN A 25 -15.30 8.25 -7.33
C ASN A 25 -16.43 7.48 -6.62
N CYS A 26 -16.30 7.22 -5.31
CA CYS A 26 -17.26 6.40 -4.57
C CYS A 26 -18.02 7.22 -3.51
N ASP A 27 -19.26 6.82 -3.27
CA ASP A 27 -20.07 7.40 -2.18
C ASP A 27 -19.74 6.77 -0.84
N GLU A 28 -19.43 5.47 -0.85
CA GLU A 28 -19.04 4.67 0.30
C GLU A 28 -17.69 4.01 0.02
N VAL A 29 -16.75 4.13 0.93
CA VAL A 29 -15.42 3.57 0.81
C VAL A 29 -15.12 2.69 2.02
N LEU A 30 -14.62 1.48 1.75
CA LEU A 30 -14.13 0.52 2.72
C LEU A 30 -12.64 0.30 2.47
N ALA A 31 -11.86 0.19 3.52
CA ALA A 31 -10.46 -0.22 3.44
C ALA A 31 -10.32 -1.69 3.79
N ILE A 32 -9.46 -2.43 3.08
CA ILE A 32 -9.11 -3.80 3.43
C ILE A 32 -7.60 -3.98 3.47
N TYR A 33 -7.18 -4.88 4.36
CA TYR A 33 -5.84 -5.44 4.38
C TYR A 33 -5.93 -6.96 4.33
N ILE A 34 -5.24 -7.59 3.38
CA ILE A 34 -5.26 -9.06 3.22
C ILE A 34 -3.88 -9.60 3.56
N PHE A 35 -3.83 -10.51 4.52
CA PHE A 35 -2.61 -11.19 4.90
C PHE A 35 -2.71 -12.70 4.66
N SER A 36 -1.57 -13.34 4.57
CA SER A 36 -1.48 -14.79 4.43
C SER A 36 -0.41 -15.31 5.38
N GLN A 37 -0.84 -16.08 6.38
CA GLN A 37 0.05 -16.70 7.34
C GLN A 37 1.07 -17.61 6.64
N SER A 38 0.63 -18.38 5.65
CA SER A 38 1.52 -19.29 4.92
C SER A 38 2.60 -18.54 4.12
N GLN A 39 2.30 -17.35 3.58
CA GLN A 39 3.32 -16.52 2.92
C GLN A 39 4.36 -16.03 3.92
N TRP A 40 3.95 -15.61 5.10
CA TRP A 40 4.89 -15.22 6.15
C TRP A 40 5.81 -16.37 6.57
N GLU A 41 5.27 -17.59 6.68
CA GLU A 41 6.04 -18.79 7.00
C GLU A 41 7.02 -19.17 5.89
N ILE A 42 6.58 -19.17 4.63
CA ILE A 42 7.43 -19.48 3.45
C ILE A 42 8.59 -18.48 3.33
N HIS A 43 8.34 -17.20 3.60
CA HIS A 43 9.36 -16.15 3.52
C HIS A 43 10.11 -15.92 4.83
N ASN A 44 9.87 -16.72 5.87
CA ASN A 44 10.47 -16.58 7.19
C ASN A 44 10.35 -15.15 7.74
N GLU A 45 9.15 -14.55 7.58
CA GLU A 45 8.89 -13.21 8.10
C GLU A 45 9.05 -13.19 9.63
N SER A 46 9.96 -12.36 10.11
CA SER A 46 10.28 -12.29 11.54
C SER A 46 9.09 -11.77 12.36
N ASN A 47 8.96 -12.26 13.59
CA ASN A 47 7.90 -11.80 14.49
C ASN A 47 7.94 -10.29 14.75
N ILE A 48 9.12 -9.68 14.79
CA ILE A 48 9.28 -8.23 14.96
C ILE A 48 8.71 -7.46 13.77
N LYS A 49 8.84 -7.98 12.53
CA LYS A 49 8.25 -7.37 11.34
C LYS A 49 6.73 -7.53 11.34
N GLN A 50 6.22 -8.68 11.77
CA GLN A 50 4.78 -8.91 11.92
C GLN A 50 4.17 -7.97 12.98
N GLU A 51 4.83 -7.79 14.13
CA GLU A 51 4.41 -6.85 15.17
C GLU A 51 4.45 -5.40 14.68
N PHE A 52 5.52 -5.01 13.97
CA PHE A 52 5.60 -3.69 13.36
C PHE A 52 4.48 -3.43 12.35
N LEU A 53 4.17 -4.42 11.50
CA LEU A 53 3.06 -4.35 10.56
C LEU A 53 1.71 -4.17 11.28
N PHE A 54 1.46 -4.95 12.33
CA PHE A 54 0.23 -4.83 13.11
C PHE A 54 0.09 -3.45 13.75
N ASN A 55 1.17 -2.91 14.33
CA ASN A 55 1.16 -1.58 14.91
C ASN A 55 0.88 -0.49 13.85
N ASN A 56 1.39 -0.67 12.62
CA ASN A 56 1.08 0.23 11.50
C ASN A 56 -0.38 0.11 11.05
N LEU A 57 -0.95 -1.09 11.01
CA LEU A 57 -2.38 -1.29 10.68
C LEU A 57 -3.30 -0.67 11.73
N THR A 58 -2.94 -0.76 13.01
CA THR A 58 -3.69 -0.08 14.09
C THR A 58 -3.65 1.44 13.91
N SER A 59 -2.48 2.00 13.61
CA SER A 59 -2.35 3.45 13.35
C SER A 59 -3.11 3.88 12.08
N LEU A 60 -3.09 3.05 11.03
CA LEU A 60 -3.85 3.29 9.81
C LEU A 60 -5.35 3.26 10.08
N GLU A 61 -5.85 2.29 10.85
CA GLU A 61 -7.26 2.21 11.25
C GLU A 61 -7.72 3.48 11.95
N GLU A 62 -6.96 3.97 12.95
CA GLU A 62 -7.26 5.21 13.64
C GLU A 62 -7.32 6.43 12.70
N SER A 63 -6.46 6.45 11.69
CA SER A 63 -6.42 7.53 10.70
C SER A 63 -7.59 7.45 9.72
N LEU A 64 -7.92 6.26 9.25
CA LEU A 64 -9.04 6.00 8.35
C LEU A 64 -10.40 6.25 9.02
N LEU A 65 -10.54 5.91 10.30
CA LEU A 65 -11.77 6.18 11.07
C LEU A 65 -12.07 7.69 11.17
N LYS A 66 -11.04 8.54 11.26
CA LYS A 66 -11.21 10.00 11.19
C LYS A 66 -11.75 10.48 9.84
N LEU A 67 -11.56 9.69 8.79
CA LEU A 67 -12.10 9.95 7.45
C LEU A 67 -13.43 9.22 7.19
N ASN A 68 -14.05 8.58 8.19
CA ASN A 68 -15.24 7.73 8.09
C ASN A 68 -15.04 6.48 7.21
N ILE A 69 -13.83 5.91 7.21
CA ILE A 69 -13.49 4.73 6.43
C ILE A 69 -13.18 3.58 7.40
N PRO A 70 -13.99 2.52 7.45
CA PRO A 70 -13.66 1.33 8.24
C PRO A 70 -12.55 0.51 7.57
N LEU A 71 -11.68 -0.12 8.38
CA LEU A 71 -10.63 -1.01 7.93
C LEU A 71 -10.93 -2.45 8.36
N ILE A 72 -10.95 -3.38 7.41
CA ILE A 72 -11.15 -4.79 7.65
C ILE A 72 -9.88 -5.56 7.31
N ALA A 73 -9.43 -6.42 8.22
CA ALA A 73 -8.41 -7.40 7.93
C ALA A 73 -9.05 -8.70 7.41
N MET A 74 -8.46 -9.25 6.36
CA MET A 74 -8.83 -10.55 5.81
C MET A 74 -7.65 -11.50 5.86
N ASN A 75 -7.91 -12.78 6.12
CA ASN A 75 -6.90 -13.83 5.99
C ASN A 75 -7.19 -14.66 4.75
N THR A 76 -6.12 -15.03 4.04
CA THR A 76 -6.15 -16.01 2.96
C THR A 76 -5.05 -17.04 3.17
N ASP A 77 -5.27 -18.27 2.71
CA ASP A 77 -4.26 -19.33 2.86
C ASP A 77 -2.98 -19.01 2.07
N SER A 78 -3.15 -18.46 0.87
CA SER A 78 -2.03 -18.19 -0.03
C SER A 78 -2.39 -17.13 -1.09
N TYR A 79 -1.40 -16.65 -1.81
CA TYR A 79 -1.64 -15.80 -2.99
C TYR A 79 -2.43 -16.52 -4.09
N LYS A 80 -2.48 -17.86 -4.10
CA LYS A 80 -3.30 -18.64 -5.05
C LYS A 80 -4.79 -18.62 -4.70
N THR A 81 -5.14 -18.61 -3.42
CA THR A 81 -6.53 -18.57 -2.96
C THR A 81 -7.07 -17.16 -2.87
N LEU A 82 -6.19 -16.16 -2.68
CA LEU A 82 -6.55 -14.77 -2.50
C LEU A 82 -7.52 -14.21 -3.56
N PRO A 83 -7.37 -14.47 -4.88
CA PRO A 83 -8.31 -13.96 -5.87
C PRO A 83 -9.76 -14.40 -5.63
N LYS A 84 -9.95 -15.65 -5.21
CA LYS A 84 -11.27 -16.19 -4.89
C LYS A 84 -11.82 -15.61 -3.58
N ASP A 85 -10.97 -15.53 -2.55
CA ASP A 85 -11.37 -15.03 -1.23
C ASP A 85 -11.78 -13.55 -1.32
N LEU A 86 -11.00 -12.75 -2.05
CA LEU A 86 -11.31 -11.36 -2.31
C LEU A 86 -12.59 -11.19 -3.13
N LEU A 87 -12.80 -12.00 -4.17
CA LEU A 87 -14.03 -11.94 -4.96
C LEU A 87 -15.26 -12.26 -4.10
N ASN A 88 -15.21 -13.28 -3.26
CA ASN A 88 -16.30 -13.62 -2.37
C ASN A 88 -16.68 -12.43 -1.47
N PHE A 89 -15.66 -11.79 -0.89
CA PHE A 89 -15.85 -10.60 -0.05
C PHE A 89 -16.46 -9.43 -0.84
N VAL A 90 -15.96 -9.17 -2.04
CA VAL A 90 -16.45 -8.12 -2.94
C VAL A 90 -17.94 -8.31 -3.29
N ILE A 91 -18.33 -9.55 -3.61
CA ILE A 91 -19.73 -9.90 -3.90
C ILE A 91 -20.61 -9.75 -2.65
N GLU A 92 -20.18 -10.27 -1.51
CA GLU A 92 -20.93 -10.19 -0.26
C GLU A 92 -21.18 -8.75 0.16
N GLN A 93 -20.17 -7.89 0.05
CA GLN A 93 -20.25 -6.48 0.39
C GLN A 93 -20.87 -5.61 -0.72
N LYS A 94 -21.21 -6.19 -1.87
CA LYS A 94 -21.77 -5.50 -3.06
C LYS A 94 -20.85 -4.36 -3.52
N ILE A 95 -19.57 -4.62 -3.60
CA ILE A 95 -18.56 -3.68 -4.05
C ILE A 95 -18.57 -3.60 -5.58
N GLU A 96 -18.53 -2.38 -6.10
CA GLU A 96 -18.56 -2.10 -7.53
C GLU A 96 -17.17 -1.79 -8.08
N ASN A 97 -16.28 -1.19 -7.27
CA ASN A 97 -14.93 -0.84 -7.70
C ASN A 97 -13.91 -1.14 -6.60
N ILE A 98 -12.74 -1.62 -7.00
CA ILE A 98 -11.60 -1.85 -6.12
C ILE A 98 -10.41 -1.01 -6.59
N PHE A 99 -9.73 -0.38 -5.62
CA PHE A 99 -8.61 0.52 -5.83
C PHE A 99 -7.37 -0.02 -5.11
N TRP A 100 -6.21 0.02 -5.77
CA TRP A 100 -4.94 -0.31 -5.11
C TRP A 100 -3.74 0.34 -5.79
N ASN A 101 -2.64 0.49 -5.04
CA ASN A 101 -1.36 0.93 -5.56
C ASN A 101 -0.51 -0.29 -5.95
N ASN A 102 0.09 -0.29 -7.12
CA ASN A 102 0.85 -1.42 -7.67
C ASN A 102 2.06 -1.78 -6.80
N GLU A 103 2.33 -3.07 -6.68
CA GLU A 103 3.57 -3.63 -6.16
C GLU A 103 4.32 -4.33 -7.29
N PHE A 104 5.65 -4.16 -7.35
CA PHE A 104 6.46 -4.60 -8.49
C PHE A 104 7.24 -5.90 -8.23
N GLY A 105 7.06 -6.53 -7.08
CA GLY A 105 7.60 -7.87 -6.81
C GLY A 105 6.98 -8.92 -7.73
N VAL A 106 7.72 -9.97 -8.05
CA VAL A 106 7.26 -11.01 -8.99
C VAL A 106 5.98 -11.69 -8.45
N ASN A 107 6.01 -12.12 -7.19
CA ASN A 107 4.87 -12.79 -6.55
C ASN A 107 3.66 -11.86 -6.43
N GLU A 108 3.89 -10.58 -6.12
CA GLU A 108 2.86 -9.55 -6.00
C GLU A 108 2.23 -9.25 -7.36
N SER A 109 3.04 -9.17 -8.41
CA SER A 109 2.56 -8.95 -9.77
C SER A 109 1.73 -10.14 -10.29
N GLU A 110 2.16 -11.36 -10.04
CA GLU A 110 1.40 -12.57 -10.41
C GLU A 110 0.07 -12.65 -9.64
N ARG A 111 0.08 -12.34 -8.34
CA ARG A 111 -1.13 -12.22 -7.52
C ARG A 111 -2.09 -11.19 -8.10
N ASP A 112 -1.59 -9.99 -8.42
CA ASP A 112 -2.41 -8.89 -8.92
C ASP A 112 -3.04 -9.22 -10.27
N VAL A 113 -2.30 -9.88 -11.18
CA VAL A 113 -2.84 -10.36 -12.47
C VAL A 113 -3.96 -11.39 -12.25
N ALA A 114 -3.79 -12.31 -11.32
CA ALA A 114 -4.82 -13.31 -11.01
C ALA A 114 -6.07 -12.68 -10.38
N VAL A 115 -5.90 -11.71 -9.50
CA VAL A 115 -7.00 -10.92 -8.91
C VAL A 115 -7.74 -10.16 -9.98
N GLU A 116 -7.02 -9.42 -10.82
CA GLU A 116 -7.60 -8.61 -11.91
C GLU A 116 -8.44 -9.47 -12.86
N LYS A 117 -7.91 -10.61 -13.29
CA LYS A 117 -8.65 -11.56 -14.13
C LYS A 117 -9.97 -11.99 -13.48
N ASN A 118 -9.91 -12.41 -12.22
CA ASN A 118 -11.07 -12.93 -11.49
C ASN A 118 -12.15 -11.85 -11.29
N LEU A 119 -11.76 -10.64 -10.91
CA LEU A 119 -12.68 -9.53 -10.71
C LEU A 119 -13.33 -9.05 -12.03
N ASN A 120 -12.55 -8.95 -13.12
CA ASN A 120 -13.05 -8.56 -14.45
C ASN A 120 -14.08 -9.56 -14.97
N GLU A 121 -13.86 -10.86 -14.81
CA GLU A 121 -14.82 -11.92 -15.17
C GLU A 121 -16.14 -11.80 -14.39
N ASN A 122 -16.16 -11.08 -13.26
CA ASN A 122 -17.34 -10.86 -12.44
C ASN A 122 -17.84 -9.40 -12.48
N ASN A 123 -17.44 -8.62 -13.47
CA ASN A 123 -17.88 -7.24 -13.72
C ASN A 123 -17.57 -6.26 -12.56
N VAL A 124 -16.53 -6.51 -11.76
CA VAL A 124 -16.04 -5.58 -10.77
C VAL A 124 -15.03 -4.64 -11.43
N GLN A 125 -15.20 -3.33 -11.28
CA GLN A 125 -14.27 -2.35 -11.80
C GLN A 125 -12.97 -2.34 -11.01
N ILE A 126 -11.86 -2.06 -11.69
CA ILE A 126 -10.52 -2.03 -11.08
C ILE A 126 -9.83 -0.73 -11.44
N SER A 127 -9.27 -0.08 -10.43
CA SER A 127 -8.45 1.13 -10.56
C SER A 127 -7.10 0.93 -9.90
N ARG A 128 -6.03 0.98 -10.70
CA ARG A 128 -4.65 0.71 -10.26
C ARG A 128 -3.77 1.94 -10.43
N PHE A 129 -2.86 2.16 -9.48
CA PHE A 129 -1.98 3.32 -9.46
C PHE A 129 -0.54 2.91 -9.20
N ASP A 130 0.42 3.67 -9.74
CA ASP A 130 1.83 3.49 -9.43
C ASP A 130 2.23 4.55 -8.38
N ASP A 131 2.60 4.06 -7.20
CA ASP A 131 2.86 4.88 -6.02
C ASP A 131 4.28 4.70 -5.48
N GLN A 132 4.89 3.53 -5.67
CA GLN A 132 6.22 3.21 -5.14
C GLN A 132 7.37 3.86 -5.90
N VAL A 133 7.11 4.39 -7.08
CA VAL A 133 8.12 4.94 -7.99
C VAL A 133 7.62 6.19 -8.69
N ILE A 134 8.51 7.15 -8.94
CA ILE A 134 8.18 8.38 -9.68
C ILE A 134 7.85 8.09 -11.13
N TYR A 135 8.60 7.18 -11.77
CA TYR A 135 8.33 6.75 -13.14
C TYR A 135 7.93 5.28 -13.16
N GLN A 136 6.87 4.98 -13.87
CA GLN A 136 6.44 3.61 -14.12
C GLN A 136 7.58 2.75 -14.66
N PRO A 137 7.68 1.48 -14.25
CA PRO A 137 8.64 0.56 -14.82
C PRO A 137 8.53 0.49 -16.34
N GLY A 138 9.66 0.70 -17.02
CA GLY A 138 9.70 0.73 -18.49
C GLY A 138 9.35 2.07 -19.15
N PHE A 139 9.01 3.11 -18.39
CA PHE A 139 8.81 4.47 -18.93
C PHE A 139 10.12 5.05 -19.49
N LEU A 140 11.19 5.01 -18.70
CA LEU A 140 12.51 5.47 -19.13
C LEU A 140 13.21 4.40 -19.98
N LYS A 141 13.47 4.75 -21.24
CA LYS A 141 14.12 3.87 -22.23
C LYS A 141 15.33 4.53 -22.86
N THR A 142 16.24 3.69 -23.39
CA THR A 142 17.35 4.14 -24.23
C THR A 142 16.83 4.79 -25.52
N GLY A 143 17.70 5.49 -26.26
CA GLY A 143 17.37 6.05 -27.58
C GLY A 143 16.90 5.02 -28.61
N GLN A 144 17.15 3.73 -28.35
CA GLN A 144 16.70 2.60 -29.19
C GLN A 144 15.40 1.95 -28.68
N GLY A 145 14.80 2.51 -27.62
CA GLY A 145 13.54 2.00 -27.03
C GLY A 145 13.71 0.81 -26.08
N ASN A 146 14.94 0.42 -25.74
CA ASN A 146 15.22 -0.70 -24.83
C ASN A 146 15.34 -0.25 -23.37
N PRO A 147 15.11 -1.15 -22.39
CA PRO A 147 15.44 -0.88 -21.00
C PRO A 147 16.93 -0.58 -20.81
N PHE A 148 17.25 0.25 -19.82
CA PHE A 148 18.64 0.48 -19.43
C PHE A 148 19.21 -0.73 -18.70
N SER A 149 20.35 -1.24 -19.12
CA SER A 149 21.13 -2.29 -18.45
C SER A 149 22.23 -1.73 -17.53
N VAL A 150 22.53 -0.42 -17.63
CA VAL A 150 23.59 0.26 -16.87
C VAL A 150 22.99 1.45 -16.11
N PHE A 151 23.36 1.57 -14.84
CA PHE A 151 22.79 2.59 -13.94
C PHE A 151 23.12 4.04 -14.34
N THR A 152 24.36 4.32 -14.76
CA THR A 152 24.79 5.72 -15.02
C THR A 152 23.97 6.41 -16.13
N PRO A 153 23.75 5.81 -17.30
CA PRO A 153 22.89 6.41 -18.32
C PRO A 153 21.41 6.46 -17.89
N PHE A 154 20.92 5.44 -17.15
CA PHE A 154 19.59 5.47 -16.54
C PHE A 154 19.42 6.67 -15.60
N LYS A 155 20.37 6.88 -14.66
CA LYS A 155 20.36 8.01 -13.74
C LYS A 155 20.31 9.37 -14.46
N ARG A 156 21.11 9.53 -15.53
CA ARG A 156 21.09 10.77 -16.32
C ARG A 156 19.71 11.00 -16.92
N ARG A 157 19.15 9.99 -17.56
CA ARG A 157 17.84 10.07 -18.18
C ARG A 157 16.73 10.34 -17.14
N TRP A 158 16.85 9.75 -15.96
CA TRP A 158 15.94 9.97 -14.85
C TRP A 158 15.96 11.42 -14.40
N ILE A 159 17.14 12.01 -14.18
CA ILE A 159 17.30 13.41 -13.75
C ILE A 159 16.83 14.38 -14.84
N GLU A 160 17.13 14.11 -16.11
CA GLU A 160 16.72 14.95 -17.24
C GLU A 160 15.21 15.05 -17.42
N ASN A 161 14.46 14.03 -17.01
CA ASN A 161 12.99 14.00 -17.10
C ASN A 161 12.30 14.34 -15.77
N PHE A 162 13.07 14.59 -14.71
CA PHE A 162 12.46 14.89 -13.40
C PHE A 162 11.86 16.29 -13.38
N GLU A 163 10.56 16.34 -13.11
CA GLU A 163 9.79 17.57 -12.95
C GLU A 163 9.30 17.69 -11.51
N MET A 164 9.29 18.93 -10.97
CA MET A 164 8.89 19.18 -9.58
C MET A 164 7.40 18.89 -9.33
N ASP A 165 6.57 18.92 -10.37
CA ASP A 165 5.13 18.68 -10.28
C ASP A 165 4.77 17.23 -9.86
N PHE A 166 5.74 16.31 -9.96
CA PHE A 166 5.61 14.96 -9.37
C PHE A 166 5.60 14.95 -7.84
N LEU A 167 5.86 16.07 -7.20
CA LEU A 167 5.95 16.20 -5.74
C LEU A 167 4.70 16.81 -5.11
N ASP A 168 3.63 17.00 -5.86
CA ASP A 168 2.36 17.45 -5.32
C ASP A 168 1.75 16.36 -4.44
N ILE A 169 1.61 16.69 -3.15
CA ILE A 169 1.06 15.77 -2.13
C ILE A 169 -0.44 16.04 -2.00
N ASP A 170 -1.23 15.09 -2.45
CA ASP A 170 -2.68 15.10 -2.28
C ASP A 170 -3.09 14.58 -0.90
N LYS A 171 -3.81 15.42 -0.15
CA LYS A 171 -4.43 14.99 1.10
C LYS A 171 -5.81 14.38 0.86
N PRO A 172 -6.15 13.30 1.56
CA PRO A 172 -7.44 12.66 1.38
C PRO A 172 -8.58 13.57 1.85
N LYS A 173 -9.69 13.50 1.15
CA LYS A 173 -10.95 14.10 1.57
C LYS A 173 -11.68 13.14 2.52
N HIS A 174 -12.59 13.67 3.34
CA HIS A 174 -13.47 12.82 4.14
C HIS A 174 -14.42 12.03 3.22
N ALA A 175 -14.60 10.75 3.51
CA ALA A 175 -15.68 9.97 2.93
C ALA A 175 -17.03 10.50 3.44
N LYS A 176 -18.08 10.32 2.66
CA LYS A 176 -19.44 10.45 3.16
C LYS A 176 -19.65 9.41 4.27
N GLU A 177 -20.55 9.68 5.23
CA GLU A 177 -20.86 8.69 6.25
C GLU A 177 -21.21 7.36 5.61
N SER A 178 -20.54 6.31 6.05
CA SER A 178 -20.75 4.96 5.54
C SER A 178 -21.56 4.18 6.58
N ASN A 179 -22.67 3.59 6.16
CA ASN A 179 -23.40 2.57 6.92
C ASN A 179 -22.77 1.19 6.78
N LEU A 180 -21.54 1.13 6.28
CA LEU A 180 -20.80 -0.09 6.11
C LEU A 180 -20.33 -0.67 7.43
N VAL A 181 -19.84 -1.88 7.37
CA VAL A 181 -19.29 -2.70 8.43
C VAL A 181 -18.36 -1.92 9.37
N GLN A 182 -18.35 -2.25 10.65
CA GLN A 182 -17.35 -1.70 11.58
C GLN A 182 -15.96 -2.21 11.25
N SER A 183 -14.93 -1.41 11.57
CA SER A 183 -13.54 -1.87 11.48
C SER A 183 -13.33 -3.16 12.26
N ASP A 184 -12.62 -4.11 11.68
CA ASP A 184 -12.29 -5.38 12.32
C ASP A 184 -10.88 -5.85 11.96
N LEU A 185 -9.97 -5.72 12.91
CA LEU A 185 -8.61 -6.26 12.86
C LEU A 185 -8.43 -7.52 13.73
N SER A 186 -9.50 -8.06 14.32
CA SER A 186 -9.43 -9.15 15.31
C SER A 186 -8.87 -10.46 14.74
N ILE A 187 -8.95 -10.64 13.43
CA ILE A 187 -8.42 -11.82 12.75
C ILE A 187 -6.88 -11.83 12.69
N LEU A 188 -6.24 -10.66 12.86
CA LEU A 188 -4.79 -10.54 12.89
C LEU A 188 -4.25 -11.08 14.21
N LYS A 189 -3.84 -12.33 14.20
CA LYS A 189 -3.17 -12.98 15.34
C LYS A 189 -1.65 -12.90 15.15
N PHE A 190 -0.97 -12.20 16.03
CA PHE A 190 0.49 -12.16 16.05
C PHE A 190 0.99 -12.37 17.47
N THR A 191 2.22 -12.88 17.60
CA THR A 191 2.87 -13.04 18.88
C THR A 191 3.71 -11.80 19.18
N LYS A 192 3.41 -11.08 20.25
CA LYS A 192 4.27 -9.97 20.70
C LYS A 192 5.68 -10.49 21.01
N THR A 193 6.66 -9.85 20.43
CA THR A 193 8.04 -10.33 20.51
C THR A 193 8.76 -9.97 21.79
N HIS A 194 8.28 -8.99 22.54
CA HIS A 194 9.02 -8.39 23.67
C HIS A 194 10.45 -7.95 23.31
N ASP A 195 10.75 -7.80 22.01
CA ASP A 195 12.07 -7.33 21.56
C ASP A 195 12.10 -5.80 21.63
N ALA A 196 12.99 -5.28 22.49
CA ALA A 196 13.18 -3.83 22.65
C ALA A 196 13.53 -3.10 21.33
N LYS A 197 13.91 -3.83 20.28
CA LYS A 197 14.14 -3.24 18.96
C LYS A 197 12.87 -2.71 18.31
N ILE A 198 11.69 -3.17 18.71
CA ILE A 198 10.43 -2.63 18.18
C ILE A 198 10.27 -1.15 18.51
N ASP A 199 10.76 -0.72 19.68
CA ASP A 199 10.69 0.67 20.13
C ASP A 199 11.58 1.61 19.31
N LEU A 200 12.57 1.06 18.59
CA LEU A 200 13.41 1.85 17.67
C LEU A 200 12.66 2.30 16.40
N TRP A 201 11.52 1.68 16.13
CA TRP A 201 10.72 1.90 14.94
C TRP A 201 9.26 2.16 15.32
N PRO A 202 8.95 3.36 15.85
CA PRO A 202 7.56 3.73 16.11
C PRO A 202 6.72 3.58 14.83
N ALA A 203 5.55 2.99 14.97
CA ALA A 203 4.65 2.74 13.84
C ALA A 203 3.80 3.96 13.50
N GLY A 204 3.27 3.96 12.30
CA GLY A 204 2.32 4.96 11.82
C GLY A 204 2.96 6.08 11.00
N GLU A 205 2.13 6.73 10.22
CA GLU A 205 2.52 7.78 9.28
C GLU A 205 3.14 9.00 9.97
N VAL A 206 2.58 9.42 11.10
CA VAL A 206 3.11 10.54 11.89
C VAL A 206 4.54 10.27 12.35
N ALA A 207 4.80 9.06 12.85
CA ALA A 207 6.15 8.68 13.28
C ALA A 207 7.14 8.65 12.10
N ALA A 208 6.70 8.23 10.92
CA ALA A 208 7.50 8.27 9.70
C ALA A 208 7.80 9.72 9.27
N GLN A 209 6.82 10.62 9.32
CA GLN A 209 6.99 12.04 9.03
C GLN A 209 7.96 12.72 10.00
N ASP A 210 7.82 12.47 11.30
CA ASP A 210 8.75 13.00 12.33
C ASP A 210 10.18 12.52 12.09
N ARG A 211 10.34 11.26 11.73
CA ARG A 211 11.66 10.69 11.41
C ARG A 211 12.27 11.32 10.16
N LEU A 212 11.45 11.54 9.12
CA LEU A 212 11.88 12.24 7.90
C LEU A 212 12.27 13.69 8.21
N ALA A 213 11.47 14.42 8.96
CA ALA A 213 11.77 15.80 9.37
C ALA A 213 13.09 15.89 10.16
N ASN A 214 13.33 14.97 11.10
CA ASN A 214 14.59 14.86 11.83
C ASN A 214 15.78 14.57 10.90
N PHE A 215 15.62 13.66 9.95
CA PHE A 215 16.65 13.35 8.96
C PHE A 215 16.98 14.59 8.11
N LEU A 216 16.00 15.26 7.57
CA LEU A 216 16.17 16.42 6.72
C LEU A 216 16.82 17.61 7.45
N SER A 217 16.46 17.85 8.71
CA SER A 217 16.99 18.96 9.50
C SER A 217 18.43 18.75 9.98
N SER A 218 18.82 17.52 10.31
CA SER A 218 20.08 17.26 11.03
C SER A 218 21.06 16.33 10.33
N LYS A 219 20.60 15.40 9.47
CA LYS A 219 21.41 14.29 8.96
C LYS A 219 21.65 14.28 7.45
N VAL A 220 20.77 14.88 6.67
CA VAL A 220 20.84 14.83 5.20
C VAL A 220 22.15 15.37 4.64
N LYS A 221 22.70 16.45 5.23
CA LYS A 221 23.96 17.07 4.78
C LYS A 221 25.18 16.15 4.93
N SER A 222 25.18 15.27 5.93
CA SER A 222 26.26 14.32 6.16
C SER A 222 25.94 12.89 5.68
N TYR A 223 24.86 12.71 4.91
CA TYR A 223 24.40 11.40 4.48
C TYR A 223 25.44 10.64 3.67
N SER A 224 26.13 11.33 2.74
CA SER A 224 27.17 10.70 1.90
C SER A 224 28.33 10.12 2.72
N GLU A 225 28.65 10.70 3.90
CA GLU A 225 29.75 10.31 4.77
C GLU A 225 29.32 9.23 5.78
N LYS A 226 28.03 9.21 6.16
CA LYS A 226 27.51 8.40 7.27
C LYS A 226 26.56 7.27 6.86
N ARG A 227 26.38 7.04 5.56
CA ARG A 227 25.45 6.03 5.06
C ARG A 227 25.93 4.58 5.19
N ASN A 228 27.22 4.36 5.44
CA ASN A 228 27.86 3.05 5.58
C ASN A 228 28.14 2.75 7.05
#